data_1d0b00208e30a54a061c0eedb05d920e
#
_entry.id   1d0b00208e30a54a061c0eedb05d920e
#
_cell.length_a   1.000
_cell.length_b   1.000
_cell.length_c   1.000
_cell.angle_alpha   90.00
_cell.angle_beta   90.00
_cell.angle_gamma   90.00
#
_symmetry.space_group_name_H-M   'P 1'
#
loop_
_entity.id
_entity.type
_entity.pdbx_description
1 polymer ?
#
loop_
_entity_poly.entity_id
_entity_poly.type
_entity_poly.pdbx_seq_one_letter_code
_entity_poly.pdbx_strand_id
1 'polypeptide(L)'
;MTTYLDELNESQRAAVLYNEGPSLVIAGAGSGKTRVLTYKIAYLLDNGFEPWSILALTFTNKAAREMKERIARQVGMERARYLWMGTFHSIFARILRTEAEILGFTSNFTIYDASDSKNLLKGIIKEMNLDDKVYKPGMIQSRISNAKNQLVLPQAYAANGEFFLADQAAKIPLMRDIYLR
;
A
#
# COMPACT_ATOMS: atom_id res chain seq x y z
N MET A 1 32.17 20.77 13.40
CA MET A 1 30.92 20.07 13.77
C MET A 1 30.86 18.80 12.96
N THR A 2 30.88 17.62 13.62
CA THR A 2 30.63 16.34 12.96
C THR A 2 29.21 16.35 12.41
N THR A 3 29.06 16.11 11.11
CA THR A 3 27.74 16.00 10.48
C THR A 3 27.18 14.60 10.78
N TYR A 4 25.85 14.44 10.79
CA TYR A 4 25.22 13.09 10.93
C TYR A 4 25.71 12.10 9.87
N LEU A 5 26.27 12.58 8.75
CA LEU A 5 26.87 11.75 7.71
C LEU A 5 28.19 11.10 8.15
N ASP A 6 28.88 11.70 9.13
CA ASP A 6 30.14 11.16 9.66
C ASP A 6 29.91 9.97 10.61
N GLU A 7 28.67 9.79 11.09
CA GLU A 7 28.24 8.63 11.88
C GLU A 7 27.97 7.37 11.04
N LEU A 8 27.98 7.50 9.71
CA LEU A 8 27.66 6.43 8.77
C LEU A 8 28.93 5.75 8.27
N ASN A 9 28.87 4.42 8.14
CA ASN A 9 29.88 3.71 7.38
C ASN A 9 29.75 4.03 5.88
N GLU A 10 30.73 3.63 5.08
CA GLU A 10 30.81 3.95 3.66
C GLU A 10 29.56 3.52 2.88
N SER A 11 29.10 2.27 3.07
CA SER A 11 27.90 1.75 2.39
C SER A 11 26.62 2.47 2.80
N GLN A 12 26.45 2.79 4.09
CA GLN A 12 25.32 3.55 4.60
C GLN A 12 25.34 4.97 4.04
N ARG A 13 26.51 5.61 4.00
CA ARG A 13 26.69 6.96 3.46
C ARG A 13 26.38 7.00 1.96
N ALA A 14 26.86 6.02 1.19
CA ALA A 14 26.52 5.90 -0.23
C ALA A 14 25.02 5.79 -0.46
N ALA A 15 24.30 4.98 0.33
CA ALA A 15 22.84 4.86 0.24
C ALA A 15 22.10 6.16 0.61
N VAL A 16 22.61 6.94 1.57
CA VAL A 16 22.04 8.24 1.93
C VAL A 16 22.26 9.28 0.83
N LEU A 17 23.42 9.32 0.22
CA LEU A 17 23.78 10.35 -0.78
C LEU A 17 23.18 10.10 -2.15
N TYR A 18 22.88 8.85 -2.53
CA TYR A 18 22.38 8.52 -3.85
C TYR A 18 20.94 9.02 -4.07
N ASN A 19 20.71 9.91 -5.04
CA ASN A 19 19.42 10.54 -5.36
C ASN A 19 19.04 10.48 -6.85
N GLU A 20 19.83 9.82 -7.69
CA GLU A 20 19.69 9.91 -9.17
C GLU A 20 18.69 8.90 -9.75
N GLY A 21 17.95 8.17 -8.91
CA GLY A 21 16.95 7.22 -9.38
C GLY A 21 16.54 6.18 -8.34
N PRO A 22 15.81 5.15 -8.76
CA PRO A 22 15.45 4.04 -7.89
C PRO A 22 16.66 3.33 -7.34
N SER A 23 16.66 3.03 -6.04
CA SER A 23 17.73 2.28 -5.37
C SER A 23 17.16 1.22 -4.44
N LEU A 24 17.82 0.07 -4.39
CA LEU A 24 17.52 -1.01 -3.47
C LEU A 24 18.67 -1.19 -2.48
N VAL A 25 18.38 -1.01 -1.19
CA VAL A 25 19.36 -1.22 -0.10
C VAL A 25 19.06 -2.56 0.55
N ILE A 26 19.96 -3.54 0.34
CA ILE A 26 19.89 -4.85 0.97
C ILE A 26 20.73 -4.83 2.24
N ALA A 27 20.08 -5.10 3.38
CA ALA A 27 20.74 -4.98 4.68
C ALA A 27 20.15 -5.96 5.70
N GLY A 28 21.03 -6.65 6.45
CA GLY A 28 20.65 -7.61 7.49
C GLY A 28 20.02 -6.96 8.73
N ALA A 29 19.56 -7.77 9.67
CA ALA A 29 19.12 -7.27 10.98
C ALA A 29 20.29 -6.59 11.70
N GLY A 30 20.01 -5.46 12.39
CA GLY A 30 21.06 -4.71 13.10
C GLY A 30 22.00 -3.85 12.23
N SER A 31 21.93 -3.92 10.92
CA SER A 31 22.79 -3.16 9.99
C SER A 31 22.55 -1.64 9.95
N GLY A 32 21.61 -1.12 10.71
CA GLY A 32 21.30 0.30 10.75
C GLY A 32 20.35 0.80 9.65
N LYS A 33 19.53 -0.06 9.01
CA LYS A 33 18.56 0.34 7.97
C LYS A 33 17.72 1.56 8.34
N THR A 34 17.21 1.58 9.57
CA THR A 34 16.40 2.72 10.05
C THR A 34 17.20 4.00 10.17
N ARG A 35 18.49 3.90 10.53
CA ARG A 35 19.41 5.06 10.56
C ARG A 35 19.62 5.61 9.15
N VAL A 36 19.90 4.75 8.19
CA VAL A 36 20.04 5.13 6.77
C VAL A 36 18.78 5.86 6.28
N LEU A 37 17.58 5.32 6.56
CA LEU A 37 16.33 5.97 6.18
C LEU A 37 16.15 7.34 6.85
N THR A 38 16.42 7.45 8.15
CA THR A 38 16.31 8.71 8.89
C THR A 38 17.25 9.77 8.34
N TYR A 39 18.50 9.39 8.09
CA TYR A 39 19.52 10.31 7.56
C TYR A 39 19.32 10.63 6.09
N LYS A 40 18.73 9.72 5.31
CA LYS A 40 18.30 10.00 3.94
C LYS A 40 17.27 11.13 3.92
N ILE A 41 16.28 11.09 4.80
CA ILE A 41 15.25 12.13 4.88
C ILE A 41 15.87 13.45 5.33
N ALA A 42 16.76 13.44 6.33
CA ALA A 42 17.49 14.64 6.74
C ALA A 42 18.30 15.22 5.58
N TYR A 43 19.02 14.38 4.86
CA TYR A 43 19.81 14.78 3.70
C TYR A 43 18.96 15.41 2.59
N LEU A 44 17.80 14.82 2.27
CA LEU A 44 16.88 15.38 1.28
C LEU A 44 16.40 16.78 1.71
N LEU A 45 15.98 16.93 2.95
CA LEU A 45 15.52 18.22 3.49
C LEU A 45 16.63 19.28 3.51
N ASP A 46 17.87 18.89 3.80
CA ASP A 46 19.03 19.81 3.82
C ASP A 46 19.48 20.19 2.40
N ASN A 47 19.11 19.39 1.39
CA ASN A 47 19.34 19.67 -0.03
C ASN A 47 18.12 20.33 -0.71
N GLY A 48 17.21 20.92 0.06
CA GLY A 48 16.12 21.76 -0.47
C GLY A 48 14.88 20.99 -0.94
N PHE A 49 14.78 19.68 -0.68
CA PHE A 49 13.51 18.98 -0.91
C PHE A 49 12.49 19.39 0.13
N GLU A 50 11.31 19.71 -0.32
CA GLU A 50 10.23 20.13 0.54
C GLU A 50 9.64 18.95 1.32
N PRO A 51 9.31 19.12 2.63
CA PRO A 51 8.80 18.01 3.45
C PRO A 51 7.58 17.30 2.86
N TRP A 52 6.67 18.02 2.26
CA TRP A 52 5.46 17.47 1.64
C TRP A 52 5.72 16.68 0.34
N SER A 53 6.90 16.79 -0.25
CA SER A 53 7.31 15.99 -1.41
C SER A 53 7.94 14.64 -1.01
N ILE A 54 8.14 14.38 0.28
CA ILE A 54 8.80 13.19 0.79
C ILE A 54 7.78 12.23 1.39
N LEU A 55 7.74 11.00 0.85
CA LEU A 55 6.88 9.93 1.31
C LEU A 55 7.72 8.81 1.95
N ALA A 56 7.52 8.55 3.25
CA ALA A 56 8.20 7.50 4.00
C ALA A 56 7.21 6.47 4.53
N LEU A 57 7.30 5.24 4.03
CA LEU A 57 6.34 4.18 4.29
C LEU A 57 6.95 3.00 5.05
N THR A 58 6.13 2.37 5.88
CA THR A 58 6.47 1.14 6.59
C THR A 58 5.25 0.21 6.72
N PHE A 59 5.45 -1.02 7.21
CA PHE A 59 4.38 -2.00 7.28
C PHE A 59 3.56 -1.96 8.56
N THR A 60 4.13 -1.56 9.69
CA THR A 60 3.45 -1.62 11.00
C THR A 60 3.30 -0.25 11.64
N ASN A 61 2.21 -0.06 12.40
CA ASN A 61 1.97 1.18 13.14
C ASN A 61 3.08 1.46 14.19
N LYS A 62 3.64 0.41 14.78
CA LYS A 62 4.78 0.53 15.71
C LYS A 62 6.00 1.11 14.99
N ALA A 63 6.38 0.53 13.85
CA ALA A 63 7.51 1.01 13.06
C ALA A 63 7.26 2.43 12.52
N ALA A 64 6.03 2.76 12.13
CA ALA A 64 5.67 4.12 11.70
C ALA A 64 5.86 5.15 12.81
N ARG A 65 5.48 4.82 14.05
CA ARG A 65 5.67 5.68 15.22
C ARG A 65 7.16 5.89 15.51
N GLU A 66 7.92 4.80 15.61
CA GLU A 66 9.38 4.87 15.83
C GLU A 66 10.09 5.67 14.73
N MET A 67 9.70 5.49 13.48
CA MET A 67 10.23 6.24 12.34
C MET A 67 9.96 7.75 12.50
N LYS A 68 8.72 8.13 12.80
CA LYS A 68 8.33 9.53 13.03
C LYS A 68 9.15 10.18 14.15
N GLU A 69 9.28 9.49 15.28
CA GLU A 69 10.04 9.99 16.43
C GLU A 69 11.53 10.18 16.10
N ARG A 70 12.14 9.24 15.40
CA ARG A 70 13.55 9.31 15.00
C ARG A 70 13.80 10.44 14.01
N ILE A 71 12.93 10.58 13.01
CA ILE A 71 13.03 11.65 12.03
C ILE A 71 12.81 13.01 12.70
N ALA A 72 11.80 13.15 13.57
CA ALA A 72 11.53 14.39 14.29
C ALA A 72 12.70 14.83 15.18
N ARG A 73 13.40 13.88 15.81
CA ARG A 73 14.63 14.20 16.59
C ARG A 73 15.76 14.69 15.69
N GLN A 74 15.86 14.18 14.47
CA GLN A 74 16.95 14.51 13.55
C GLN A 74 16.72 15.84 12.82
N VAL A 75 15.49 16.09 12.32
CA VAL A 75 15.19 17.23 11.45
C VAL A 75 14.36 18.32 12.12
N GLY A 76 13.93 18.11 13.36
CA GLY A 76 13.04 18.98 14.13
C GLY A 76 11.57 18.69 13.87
N MET A 77 10.73 18.93 14.90
CA MET A 77 9.28 18.66 14.87
C MET A 77 8.57 19.46 13.77
N GLU A 78 8.96 20.71 13.57
CA GLU A 78 8.36 21.61 12.58
C GLU A 78 8.49 21.08 11.15
N ARG A 79 9.65 20.57 10.76
CA ARG A 79 9.87 19.99 9.43
C ARG A 79 9.22 18.61 9.32
N ALA A 80 9.32 17.79 10.36
CA ALA A 80 8.82 16.43 10.38
C ALA A 80 7.28 16.34 10.24
N ARG A 81 6.53 17.32 10.73
CA ARG A 81 5.05 17.29 10.68
C ARG A 81 4.47 17.34 9.26
N TYR A 82 5.19 17.90 8.32
CA TYR A 82 4.76 18.02 6.92
C TYR A 82 5.18 16.83 6.05
N LEU A 83 6.01 15.93 6.56
CA LEU A 83 6.39 14.71 5.86
C LEU A 83 5.21 13.74 5.78
N TRP A 84 5.06 13.08 4.65
CA TRP A 84 4.12 11.98 4.51
C TRP A 84 4.72 10.71 5.10
N MET A 85 4.40 10.41 6.36
CA MET A 85 4.96 9.28 7.11
C MET A 85 3.87 8.41 7.72
N GLY A 86 3.91 7.11 7.44
CA GLY A 86 2.95 6.18 7.99
C GLY A 86 3.10 4.76 7.47
N THR A 87 2.09 3.94 7.72
CA THR A 87 1.96 2.66 7.05
C THR A 87 1.43 2.85 5.63
N PHE A 88 1.73 1.90 4.73
CA PHE A 88 1.13 1.90 3.38
C PHE A 88 -0.39 2.11 3.45
N HIS A 89 -1.09 1.32 4.25
CA HIS A 89 -2.54 1.42 4.38
C HIS A 89 -3.01 2.79 4.84
N SER A 90 -2.38 3.37 5.87
CA SER A 90 -2.83 4.67 6.42
C SER A 90 -2.62 5.83 5.44
N ILE A 91 -1.49 5.83 4.75
CA ILE A 91 -1.18 6.89 3.78
C ILE A 91 -2.03 6.75 2.52
N PHE A 92 -2.12 5.54 1.95
CA PHE A 92 -2.96 5.33 0.76
C PHE A 92 -4.45 5.52 1.03
N ALA A 93 -4.94 5.15 2.22
CA ALA A 93 -6.31 5.49 2.63
C ALA A 93 -6.55 7.01 2.65
N ARG A 94 -5.56 7.79 3.11
CA ARG A 94 -5.64 9.25 3.10
C ARG A 94 -5.65 9.80 1.66
N ILE A 95 -4.77 9.30 0.79
CA ILE A 95 -4.72 9.70 -0.63
C ILE A 95 -6.05 9.35 -1.31
N LEU A 96 -6.53 8.11 -1.13
CA LEU A 96 -7.79 7.66 -1.72
C LEU A 96 -9.00 8.48 -1.26
N ARG A 97 -9.02 8.99 -0.03
CA ARG A 97 -10.10 9.88 0.43
C ARG A 97 -10.09 11.22 -0.30
N THR A 98 -8.92 11.73 -0.63
CA THR A 98 -8.77 12.98 -1.39
C THR A 98 -9.19 12.79 -2.86
N GLU A 99 -8.86 11.64 -3.43
CA GLU A 99 -9.07 11.33 -4.86
C GLU A 99 -10.32 10.45 -5.11
N ALA A 100 -11.16 10.24 -4.09
CA ALA A 100 -12.29 9.30 -4.15
C ALA A 100 -13.26 9.60 -5.29
N GLU A 101 -13.56 10.86 -5.54
CA GLU A 101 -14.52 11.30 -6.58
C GLU A 101 -14.05 10.92 -7.99
N ILE A 102 -12.75 10.96 -8.27
CA ILE A 102 -12.16 10.54 -9.56
C ILE A 102 -12.46 9.05 -9.82
N LEU A 103 -12.55 8.25 -8.73
CA LEU A 103 -12.84 6.82 -8.79
C LEU A 103 -14.34 6.51 -8.70
N GLY A 104 -15.21 7.53 -8.63
CA GLY A 104 -16.65 7.37 -8.49
C GLY A 104 -17.12 7.04 -7.08
N PHE A 105 -16.29 7.27 -6.06
CA PHE A 105 -16.64 7.06 -4.65
C PHE A 105 -16.79 8.41 -3.91
N THR A 106 -17.47 8.37 -2.78
CA THR A 106 -17.50 9.50 -1.85
C THR A 106 -16.28 9.43 -0.91
N SER A 107 -15.81 10.56 -0.39
CA SER A 107 -14.64 10.63 0.51
C SER A 107 -14.81 9.88 1.84
N ASN A 108 -16.05 9.56 2.22
CA ASN A 108 -16.40 8.82 3.44
C ASN A 108 -16.57 7.31 3.24
N PHE A 109 -16.00 6.73 2.16
CA PHE A 109 -16.05 5.29 1.91
C PHE A 109 -15.49 4.48 3.08
N THR A 110 -16.04 3.29 3.29
CA THR A 110 -15.56 2.33 4.29
C THR A 110 -14.48 1.44 3.70
N ILE A 111 -13.42 1.20 4.47
CA ILE A 111 -12.37 0.24 4.12
C ILE A 111 -12.76 -1.10 4.75
N TYR A 112 -13.02 -2.09 3.92
CA TYR A 112 -13.32 -3.45 4.36
C TYR A 112 -12.04 -4.20 4.73
N ASP A 113 -12.06 -4.90 5.84
CA ASP A 113 -11.08 -5.92 6.12
C ASP A 113 -11.39 -7.25 5.37
N ALA A 114 -10.54 -8.26 5.55
CA ALA A 114 -10.72 -9.54 4.90
C ALA A 114 -12.01 -10.27 5.34
N SER A 115 -12.45 -10.05 6.59
CA SER A 115 -13.68 -10.62 7.13
C SER A 115 -14.91 -9.92 6.55
N ASP A 116 -14.88 -8.59 6.50
CA ASP A 116 -15.96 -7.77 5.92
C ASP A 116 -16.19 -8.13 4.45
N SER A 117 -15.12 -8.20 3.67
CA SER A 117 -15.17 -8.58 2.26
C SER A 117 -15.74 -9.99 2.07
N LYS A 118 -15.35 -10.93 2.93
CA LYS A 118 -15.87 -12.30 2.88
C LYS A 118 -17.36 -12.37 3.24
N ASN A 119 -17.79 -11.57 4.21
CA ASN A 119 -19.21 -11.52 4.62
C ASN A 119 -20.06 -10.87 3.53
N LEU A 120 -19.58 -9.81 2.87
CA LEU A 120 -20.24 -9.22 1.71
C LEU A 120 -20.44 -10.29 0.60
N LEU A 121 -19.38 -11.00 0.24
CA LEU A 121 -19.45 -12.05 -0.78
C LEU A 121 -20.40 -13.18 -0.40
N LYS A 122 -20.48 -13.58 0.87
CA LYS A 122 -21.50 -14.54 1.34
C LYS A 122 -22.92 -14.02 1.10
N GLY A 123 -23.16 -12.72 1.37
CA GLY A 123 -24.43 -12.07 1.11
C GLY A 123 -24.79 -12.13 -0.38
N ILE A 124 -23.90 -11.71 -1.26
CA ILE A 124 -24.06 -11.73 -2.72
C ILE A 124 -24.37 -13.15 -3.24
N ILE A 125 -23.56 -14.14 -2.83
CA ILE A 125 -23.74 -15.54 -3.22
C ILE A 125 -25.14 -16.06 -2.81
N LYS A 126 -25.59 -15.72 -1.60
CA LYS A 126 -26.91 -16.08 -1.10
C LYS A 126 -28.04 -15.39 -1.87
N GLU A 127 -27.91 -14.09 -2.14
CA GLU A 127 -28.87 -13.31 -2.93
C GLU A 127 -29.02 -13.84 -4.37
N MET A 128 -27.92 -14.31 -4.94
CA MET A 128 -27.90 -14.93 -6.28
C MET A 128 -28.38 -16.39 -6.27
N ASN A 129 -28.76 -16.96 -5.10
CA ASN A 129 -29.15 -18.36 -4.93
C ASN A 129 -28.09 -19.35 -5.44
N LEU A 130 -26.80 -19.03 -5.24
CA LEU A 130 -25.68 -19.89 -5.63
C LEU A 130 -25.28 -20.84 -4.50
N ASP A 131 -24.81 -22.03 -4.88
CA ASP A 131 -24.29 -23.01 -3.94
C ASP A 131 -22.95 -22.53 -3.33
N ASP A 132 -22.91 -22.32 -2.02
CA ASP A 132 -21.72 -21.84 -1.27
C ASP A 132 -20.60 -22.87 -1.20
N LYS A 133 -20.87 -24.15 -1.49
CA LYS A 133 -19.85 -25.19 -1.63
C LYS A 133 -19.10 -25.09 -2.94
N VAL A 134 -19.76 -24.59 -3.98
CA VAL A 134 -19.19 -24.32 -5.31
C VAL A 134 -18.56 -22.91 -5.32
N TYR A 135 -19.33 -21.90 -4.96
CA TYR A 135 -18.89 -20.49 -4.91
C TYR A 135 -18.35 -20.14 -3.52
N LYS A 136 -17.26 -20.78 -3.10
CA LYS A 136 -16.65 -20.55 -1.78
C LYS A 136 -16.22 -19.10 -1.61
N PRO A 137 -16.72 -18.34 -0.63
CA PRO A 137 -16.45 -16.91 -0.49
C PRO A 137 -14.97 -16.53 -0.48
N GLY A 138 -14.12 -17.36 0.16
CA GLY A 138 -12.67 -17.13 0.18
C GLY A 138 -12.00 -17.31 -1.18
N MET A 139 -12.45 -18.26 -2.00
CA MET A 139 -11.97 -18.45 -3.36
C MET A 139 -12.38 -17.28 -4.26
N ILE A 140 -13.65 -16.85 -4.17
CA ILE A 140 -14.16 -15.70 -4.90
C ILE A 140 -13.40 -14.44 -4.52
N GLN A 141 -13.18 -14.19 -3.21
CA GLN A 141 -12.39 -13.07 -2.72
C GLN A 141 -10.98 -13.06 -3.31
N SER A 142 -10.28 -14.20 -3.30
CA SER A 142 -8.94 -14.31 -3.88
C SER A 142 -8.93 -14.00 -5.38
N ARG A 143 -9.94 -14.46 -6.10
CA ARG A 143 -10.06 -14.22 -7.55
C ARG A 143 -10.31 -12.75 -7.88
N ILE A 144 -11.19 -12.07 -7.13
CA ILE A 144 -11.42 -10.63 -7.23
C ILE A 144 -10.15 -9.85 -6.88
N SER A 145 -9.47 -10.22 -5.79
CA SER A 145 -8.22 -9.57 -5.37
C SER A 145 -7.14 -9.69 -6.45
N ASN A 146 -6.99 -10.85 -7.08
CA ASN A 146 -6.05 -11.05 -8.17
C ASN A 146 -6.39 -10.19 -9.39
N ALA A 147 -7.67 -10.09 -9.77
CA ALA A 147 -8.12 -9.21 -10.84
C ALA A 147 -7.82 -7.74 -10.52
N LYS A 148 -8.16 -7.27 -9.32
CA LYS A 148 -7.86 -5.90 -8.86
C LYS A 148 -6.35 -5.60 -8.85
N ASN A 149 -5.52 -6.54 -8.43
CA ASN A 149 -4.07 -6.38 -8.44
C ASN A 149 -3.49 -6.25 -9.86
N GLN A 150 -4.20 -6.75 -10.86
CA GLN A 150 -3.87 -6.58 -12.28
C GLN A 150 -4.60 -5.37 -12.91
N LEU A 151 -5.24 -4.54 -12.11
CA LEU A 151 -6.07 -3.40 -12.54
C LEU A 151 -7.23 -3.79 -13.47
N VAL A 152 -7.72 -5.04 -13.36
CA VAL A 152 -8.89 -5.52 -14.09
C VAL A 152 -10.14 -5.18 -13.29
N LEU A 153 -10.86 -4.17 -13.74
CA LEU A 153 -12.12 -3.72 -13.15
C LEU A 153 -13.27 -4.69 -13.49
N PRO A 154 -14.40 -4.67 -12.75
CA PRO A 154 -15.52 -5.61 -12.95
C PRO A 154 -16.01 -5.68 -14.41
N GLN A 155 -16.18 -4.54 -15.08
CA GLN A 155 -16.64 -4.47 -16.47
C GLN A 155 -15.62 -5.09 -17.44
N ALA A 156 -14.33 -4.82 -17.24
CA ALA A 156 -13.26 -5.40 -18.04
C ALA A 156 -13.15 -6.91 -17.83
N TYR A 157 -13.34 -7.37 -16.59
CA TYR A 157 -13.38 -8.80 -16.27
C TYR A 157 -14.55 -9.50 -16.98
N ALA A 158 -15.74 -8.93 -16.91
CA ALA A 158 -16.96 -9.48 -17.51
C ALA A 158 -16.90 -9.55 -19.05
N ALA A 159 -16.18 -8.61 -19.67
CA ALA A 159 -16.01 -8.55 -21.13
C ALA A 159 -14.89 -9.47 -21.67
N ASN A 160 -14.04 -10.03 -20.80
CA ASN A 160 -12.88 -10.80 -21.20
C ASN A 160 -13.21 -12.28 -21.32
N GLY A 161 -13.08 -12.83 -22.56
CA GLY A 161 -13.36 -14.24 -22.86
C GLY A 161 -12.42 -15.22 -22.16
N GLU A 162 -11.16 -14.86 -21.91
CA GLU A 162 -10.22 -15.73 -21.20
C GLU A 162 -10.63 -15.94 -19.74
N PHE A 163 -11.06 -14.88 -19.04
CA PHE A 163 -11.60 -15.01 -17.69
C PHE A 163 -12.87 -15.86 -17.67
N PHE A 164 -13.75 -15.67 -18.66
CA PHE A 164 -14.95 -16.49 -18.78
C PHE A 164 -14.63 -18.00 -18.95
N LEU A 165 -13.72 -18.35 -19.85
CA LEU A 165 -13.29 -19.74 -20.04
C LEU A 165 -12.62 -20.32 -18.78
N ALA A 166 -11.79 -19.54 -18.11
CA ALA A 166 -11.15 -19.93 -16.85
C ALA A 166 -12.18 -20.14 -15.71
N ASP A 167 -13.24 -19.32 -15.67
CA ASP A 167 -14.32 -19.46 -14.70
C ASP A 167 -15.19 -20.69 -14.97
N GLN A 168 -15.45 -20.99 -16.24
CA GLN A 168 -16.15 -22.22 -16.64
C GLN A 168 -15.34 -23.47 -16.28
N ALA A 169 -14.04 -23.48 -16.57
CA ALA A 169 -13.13 -24.58 -16.23
C ALA A 169 -13.07 -24.80 -14.70
N ALA A 170 -13.15 -23.70 -13.92
CA ALA A 170 -13.20 -23.73 -12.46
C ALA A 170 -14.59 -24.06 -11.90
N LYS A 171 -15.62 -24.31 -12.73
CA LYS A 171 -17.01 -24.59 -12.37
C LYS A 171 -17.70 -23.43 -11.61
N ILE A 172 -17.30 -22.19 -11.90
CA ILE A 172 -17.88 -20.98 -11.34
C ILE A 172 -18.28 -19.98 -12.44
N PRO A 173 -19.14 -20.35 -13.41
CA PRO A 173 -19.43 -19.54 -14.60
C PRO A 173 -20.05 -18.17 -14.29
N LEU A 174 -20.64 -17.97 -13.11
CA LEU A 174 -21.23 -16.71 -12.66
C LEU A 174 -20.25 -15.82 -11.85
N MET A 175 -18.95 -16.11 -11.90
CA MET A 175 -17.92 -15.33 -11.22
C MET A 175 -17.95 -13.85 -11.63
N ARG A 176 -18.10 -13.57 -12.93
CA ARG A 176 -18.20 -12.22 -13.47
C ARG A 176 -19.40 -11.45 -12.89
N ASP A 177 -20.54 -12.13 -12.71
CA ASP A 177 -21.77 -11.51 -12.20
C ASP A 177 -21.63 -11.18 -10.70
N ILE A 178 -20.92 -12.02 -9.94
CA ILE A 178 -20.56 -11.74 -8.55
C ILE A 178 -19.63 -10.53 -8.46
N TYR A 179 -18.65 -10.40 -9.37
CA TYR A 179 -17.70 -9.29 -9.33
C TYR A 179 -18.31 -7.95 -9.77
N LEU A 180 -19.33 -7.99 -10.61
CA LEU A 180 -20.11 -6.81 -11.05
C LEU A 180 -21.00 -6.24 -9.94
N ARG A 181 -21.45 -7.07 -8.98
CA ARG A 181 -22.26 -6.67 -7.81
C ARG A 181 -21.40 -6.09 -6.68
#